data_95cc1778746650a2a56678de861363bd
#
_entry.id   95cc1778746650a2a56678de861363bd
#
_cell.length_a   1.000
_cell.length_b   1.000
_cell.length_c   1.000
_cell.angle_alpha   90.00
_cell.angle_beta   90.00
_cell.angle_gamma   90.00
#
_symmetry.space_group_name_H-M   'P 1'
#
loop_
_entity.id
_entity.type
_entity.pdbx_description
1 polymer ?
#
loop_
_entity_poly.entity_id
_entity_poly.type
_entity_poly.pdbx_seq_one_letter_code
_entity_poly.pdbx_strand_id
1 'polypeptide(L)'
;MGLGKKGNLVYAIDFGLAKKFRDNRTHQHIPYRENKNLTGTARYASINTHLGIEQSRRDDMEALGYIFMYFLQGTNAEAVARRSP
;
A
#
# COMPACT_ATOMS: atom_id res chain seq x y z
N MET A 1 15.94 -4.98 -3.31
CA MET A 1 16.90 -3.89 -3.51
C MET A 1 17.84 -4.23 -4.66
N GLY A 2 18.49 -3.24 -5.24
CA GLY A 2 19.41 -3.46 -6.34
C GLY A 2 20.68 -4.18 -5.91
N LEU A 3 21.46 -4.60 -6.91
CA LEU A 3 22.73 -5.30 -6.69
C LEU A 3 23.92 -4.44 -7.10
N GLY A 4 25.07 -4.65 -6.48
CA GLY A 4 26.31 -3.95 -6.78
C GLY A 4 26.20 -2.45 -6.56
N LYS A 5 26.48 -1.64 -7.57
CA LYS A 5 26.41 -0.18 -7.50
C LYS A 5 24.98 0.33 -7.18
N LYS A 6 23.95 -0.49 -7.44
CA LYS A 6 22.56 -0.14 -7.20
C LYS A 6 22.01 -0.73 -5.90
N GLY A 7 22.89 -1.19 -5.00
CA GLY A 7 22.50 -1.78 -3.74
C GLY A 7 21.74 -0.84 -2.81
N ASN A 8 21.90 0.49 -3.00
CA ASN A 8 21.19 1.50 -2.21
C ASN A 8 19.83 1.88 -2.78
N LEU A 9 19.47 1.33 -3.96
CA LEU A 9 18.19 1.63 -4.61
C LEU A 9 17.17 0.57 -4.26
N VAL A 10 15.93 1.03 -4.06
CA VAL A 10 14.78 0.14 -3.84
C VAL A 10 13.95 0.16 -5.11
N TYR A 11 13.61 -1.01 -5.62
CA TYR A 11 12.84 -1.16 -6.85
C TYR A 11 11.41 -1.59 -6.56
N ALA A 12 10.45 -1.03 -7.31
CA ALA A 12 9.09 -1.56 -7.34
C ALA A 12 9.05 -2.70 -8.35
N ILE A 13 8.57 -3.85 -7.91
CA ILE A 13 8.46 -5.05 -8.74
C ILE A 13 7.10 -5.70 -8.53
N ASP A 14 6.75 -6.65 -9.39
CA ASP A 14 5.53 -7.46 -9.28
C ASP A 14 4.25 -6.63 -9.30
N PHE A 15 3.82 -6.29 -10.52
CA PHE A 15 2.61 -5.50 -10.73
C PHE A 15 1.34 -6.35 -10.90
N GLY A 16 1.35 -7.60 -10.42
CA GLY A 16 0.22 -8.52 -10.58
C GLY A 16 -1.08 -8.02 -9.96
N LEU A 17 -1.01 -7.22 -8.90
CA LEU A 17 -2.18 -6.62 -8.26
C LEU A 17 -2.33 -5.13 -8.56
N ALA A 18 -1.55 -4.61 -9.52
CA ALA A 18 -1.60 -3.21 -9.88
C ALA A 18 -2.95 -2.86 -10.51
N LYS A 19 -3.41 -1.64 -10.26
CA LYS A 19 -4.70 -1.17 -10.74
C LYS A 19 -4.59 0.31 -11.10
N LYS A 20 -5.26 0.71 -12.18
CA LYS A 20 -5.32 2.13 -12.56
C LYS A 20 -6.13 2.90 -11.53
N PHE A 21 -5.63 4.07 -11.13
CA PHE A 21 -6.32 4.92 -10.16
C PHE A 21 -7.31 5.87 -10.82
N ARG A 22 -7.25 6.03 -12.13
CA ARG A 22 -8.17 6.90 -12.86
C ARG A 22 -8.49 6.31 -14.23
N ASP A 23 -9.60 6.73 -14.80
CA ASP A 23 -10.01 6.35 -16.14
C ASP A 23 -9.17 7.09 -17.18
N ASN A 24 -8.67 6.37 -18.19
CA ASN A 24 -7.83 6.96 -19.24
C ASN A 24 -8.58 7.94 -20.14
N ARG A 25 -9.90 7.78 -20.29
CA ARG A 25 -10.72 8.61 -21.15
C ARG A 25 -11.21 9.87 -20.44
N THR A 26 -11.77 9.70 -19.26
CA THR A 26 -12.42 10.78 -18.52
C THR A 26 -11.49 11.47 -17.55
N HIS A 27 -10.35 10.86 -17.25
CA HIS A 27 -9.39 11.31 -16.23
C HIS A 27 -10.01 11.39 -14.83
N GLN A 28 -11.14 10.73 -14.62
CA GLN A 28 -11.76 10.66 -13.30
C GLN A 28 -11.14 9.56 -12.47
N HIS A 29 -10.94 9.85 -11.19
CA HIS A 29 -10.44 8.87 -10.23
C HIS A 29 -11.44 7.73 -10.08
N ILE A 30 -10.93 6.52 -9.75
CA ILE A 30 -11.81 5.40 -9.45
C ILE A 30 -12.71 5.75 -8.26
N PRO A 31 -13.97 5.23 -8.26
CA PRO A 31 -14.92 5.60 -7.22
C PRO A 31 -14.55 5.02 -5.86
N TYR A 32 -14.95 5.73 -4.79
CA TYR A 32 -14.87 5.23 -3.43
C TYR A 32 -15.78 4.01 -3.28
N ARG A 33 -15.27 2.98 -2.63
CA ARG A 33 -16.04 1.75 -2.35
C ARG A 33 -15.64 1.20 -0.99
N GLU A 34 -16.58 0.51 -0.35
CA GLU A 34 -16.36 -0.15 0.93
C GLU A 34 -16.55 -1.66 0.78
N ASN A 35 -16.32 -2.37 1.87
CA ASN A 35 -16.51 -3.82 1.95
C ASN A 35 -15.65 -4.58 0.95
N LYS A 36 -14.45 -4.08 0.68
CA LYS A 36 -13.46 -4.77 -0.15
C LYS A 36 -12.69 -5.76 0.69
N ASN A 37 -12.41 -6.91 0.09
CA ASN A 37 -11.54 -7.89 0.71
C ASN A 37 -10.08 -7.46 0.61
N LEU A 38 -9.30 -7.74 1.66
CA LEU A 38 -7.88 -7.51 1.63
C LEU A 38 -7.23 -8.49 0.65
N THR A 39 -6.45 -7.98 -0.29
CA THR A 39 -5.61 -8.77 -1.18
C THR A 39 -4.16 -8.41 -0.94
N GLY A 40 -3.28 -9.39 -1.13
CA GLY A 40 -1.85 -9.19 -0.89
C GLY A 40 -1.49 -9.30 0.57
N THR A 41 -0.32 -8.77 0.94
CA THR A 41 0.24 -8.88 2.28
C THR A 41 -0.41 -7.88 3.23
N ALA A 42 -0.96 -8.38 4.34
CA ALA A 42 -1.62 -7.54 5.33
C ALA A 42 -0.64 -6.68 6.14
N ARG A 43 0.60 -7.16 6.30
CA ARG A 43 1.60 -6.56 7.20
C ARG A 43 1.82 -5.06 6.96
N TYR A 44 1.88 -4.65 5.69
CA TYR A 44 2.21 -3.28 5.31
C TYR A 44 1.03 -2.51 4.73
N ALA A 45 -0.14 -3.13 4.66
CA ALA A 45 -1.31 -2.48 4.08
C ALA A 45 -1.74 -1.26 4.92
N SER A 46 -2.33 -0.26 4.27
CA SER A 46 -2.81 0.93 4.95
C SER A 46 -3.97 0.60 5.90
N ILE A 47 -4.24 1.51 6.82
CA ILE A 47 -5.38 1.37 7.75
C ILE A 47 -6.67 1.25 6.97
N ASN A 48 -6.88 2.10 5.97
CA ASN A 48 -8.08 2.05 5.13
C ASN A 48 -8.22 0.72 4.40
N THR A 49 -7.11 0.13 3.96
CA THR A 49 -7.13 -1.18 3.32
C THR A 49 -7.60 -2.26 4.30
N HIS A 50 -7.13 -2.22 5.55
CA HIS A 50 -7.61 -3.13 6.58
C HIS A 50 -9.09 -2.93 6.89
N LEU A 51 -9.61 -1.72 6.73
CA LEU A 51 -11.01 -1.40 6.93
C LEU A 51 -11.90 -1.77 5.73
N GLY A 52 -11.31 -2.26 4.64
CA GLY A 52 -12.06 -2.68 3.47
C GLY A 52 -12.45 -1.57 2.52
N ILE A 53 -11.76 -0.44 2.56
CA ILE A 53 -12.01 0.70 1.68
C ILE A 53 -11.18 0.53 0.40
N GLU A 54 -11.76 0.92 -0.74
CA GLU A 54 -11.05 0.88 -2.02
C GLU A 54 -9.77 1.70 -1.94
N GLN A 55 -8.66 1.09 -2.35
CA GLN A 55 -7.35 1.71 -2.28
C GLN A 55 -7.18 2.83 -3.30
N SER A 56 -6.35 3.80 -2.96
CA SER A 56 -5.93 4.88 -3.84
C SER A 56 -4.41 5.05 -3.72
N ARG A 57 -3.87 6.05 -4.41
CA ARG A 57 -2.42 6.31 -4.37
C ARG A 57 -1.90 6.57 -2.95
N ARG A 58 -2.69 7.23 -2.12
CA ARG A 58 -2.28 7.51 -0.73
C ARG A 58 -2.10 6.24 0.08
N ASP A 59 -2.86 5.20 -0.21
CA ASP A 59 -2.74 3.92 0.48
C ASP A 59 -1.40 3.26 0.15
N ASP A 60 -0.94 3.37 -1.10
CA ASP A 60 0.38 2.88 -1.48
C ASP A 60 1.49 3.65 -0.78
N MET A 61 1.36 4.97 -0.67
CA MET A 61 2.35 5.80 0.02
C MET A 61 2.37 5.50 1.51
N GLU A 62 1.20 5.29 2.12
CA GLU A 62 1.11 4.89 3.52
C GLU A 62 1.78 3.53 3.74
N ALA A 63 1.55 2.57 2.82
CA ALA A 63 2.17 1.25 2.88
C ALA A 63 3.70 1.35 2.83
N LEU A 64 4.24 2.21 1.95
CA LEU A 64 5.68 2.44 1.90
C LEU A 64 6.22 2.99 3.23
N GLY A 65 5.47 3.89 3.86
CA GLY A 65 5.84 4.41 5.18
C GLY A 65 5.93 3.30 6.22
N TYR A 66 4.97 2.40 6.24
CA TYR A 66 4.97 1.28 7.17
C TYR A 66 6.11 0.30 6.89
N ILE A 67 6.45 0.08 5.63
CA ILE A 67 7.60 -0.77 5.25
C ILE A 67 8.89 -0.19 5.85
N PHE A 68 9.10 1.11 5.70
CA PHE A 68 10.29 1.76 6.24
C PHE A 68 10.31 1.71 7.77
N MET A 69 9.17 1.95 8.41
CA MET A 69 9.08 1.88 9.88
C MET A 69 9.35 0.47 10.38
N TYR A 70 8.85 -0.54 9.68
CA TYR A 70 9.10 -1.94 10.06
C TYR A 70 10.59 -2.25 10.06
N PHE A 71 11.31 -1.84 9.00
CA PHE A 71 12.75 -2.10 8.92
C PHE A 71 13.57 -1.28 9.92
N LEU A 72 13.07 -0.12 10.32
CA LEU A 72 13.78 0.74 11.26
C LEU A 72 13.41 0.47 12.72
N GLN A 73 12.14 0.17 13.02
CA GLN A 73 11.61 0.12 14.38
C GLN A 73 10.77 -1.13 14.69
N GLY A 74 10.51 -1.99 13.72
CA GLY A 74 9.70 -3.19 13.92
C GLY A 74 8.20 -2.96 14.03
N THR A 75 7.70 -1.74 13.78
CA THR A 75 6.27 -1.41 13.80
C THR A 75 5.67 -1.61 12.42
N ASN A 76 4.41 -2.09 12.34
CA ASN A 76 3.74 -2.29 11.07
C ASN A 76 2.28 -1.80 11.10
N ALA A 77 1.66 -1.71 9.91
CA ALA A 77 0.32 -1.17 9.75
C ALA A 77 -0.75 -2.01 10.44
N GLU A 78 -0.57 -3.32 10.48
CA GLU A 78 -1.53 -4.21 11.12
C GLU A 78 -1.66 -3.89 12.60
N ALA A 79 -0.54 -3.68 13.29
CA ALA A 79 -0.54 -3.30 14.70
C ALA A 79 -1.20 -1.93 14.91
N VAL A 80 -0.94 -0.97 14.01
CA VAL A 80 -1.55 0.35 14.07
C VAL A 80 -3.06 0.25 13.86
N ALA A 81 -3.50 -0.53 12.88
CA ALA A 81 -4.93 -0.71 12.59
C ALA A 81 -5.68 -1.32 13.76
N ARG A 82 -5.07 -2.25 14.48
CA ARG A 82 -5.67 -2.88 15.66
C ARG A 82 -5.85 -1.92 16.82
N ARG A 83 -5.07 -0.84 16.88
CA ARG A 83 -5.17 0.19 17.93
C ARG A 83 -6.18 1.26 17.58
N SER A 84 -6.65 1.32 16.34
CA SER A 84 -7.64 2.29 15.91
C SER A 84 -8.98 1.99 16.58
N PRO A 85 -9.65 3.01 17.11
CA PRO A 85 -10.98 2.85 17.70
C PRO A 85 -12.04 2.52 16.65
#